data_caac0ec5a242351cd92d1e9c12d0df49
#
_entry.id   caac0ec5a242351cd92d1e9c12d0df49
#
_cell.length_a   1.000
_cell.length_b   1.000
_cell.length_c   1.000
_cell.angle_alpha   90.00
_cell.angle_beta   90.00
_cell.angle_gamma   90.00
#
_symmetry.space_group_name_H-M   'P 1'
#
loop_
_entity.id
_entity.type
_entity.pdbx_description
1 polymer ?
#
loop_
_entity_poly.entity_id
_entity_poly.type
_entity_poly.pdbx_seq_one_letter_code
_entity_poly.pdbx_strand_id
1 'polypeptide(L)'
;MFDMKNFRLDGKVALVTGASYGIGYAIAKALASAGAKIVFNDINQDLVNRGLEAYKNDNIEAYGYVCDVTNEDQVYELIAKIEEEVGVVDILVNNAGIIKRIPMIEMSAKDFRQVIDIDLNGPFIMAKAVIPSMIKKGHGKIINICSMMSELGRETVSAYAAAKGGLKMLTKNIASEYGEYNIQCNGIGPGYIATPQTAPLRQPGVPFNDFIIAKTPAARWGEPEDLMGPAVFLASNASDFVNGHILYVDGGILAYIGKQPK
;
A
#
# COMPACT_ATOMS: atom_id res chain seq x y z
N MET A 1 22.53 -21.00 -3.73
CA MET A 1 22.40 -20.67 -5.17
C MET A 1 21.09 -19.87 -5.31
N PHE A 2 21.09 -18.76 -6.06
CA PHE A 2 19.87 -18.00 -6.31
C PHE A 2 18.87 -18.85 -7.11
N ASP A 3 17.59 -18.85 -6.68
CA ASP A 3 16.49 -19.57 -7.35
C ASP A 3 15.31 -18.60 -7.51
N MET A 4 14.71 -18.53 -8.69
CA MET A 4 13.49 -17.75 -8.95
C MET A 4 12.31 -18.19 -8.08
N LYS A 5 12.35 -19.40 -7.51
CA LYS A 5 11.39 -19.84 -6.49
C LYS A 5 11.34 -18.93 -5.26
N ASN A 6 12.41 -18.17 -4.98
CA ASN A 6 12.42 -17.20 -3.88
C ASN A 6 11.40 -16.07 -4.05
N PHE A 7 10.88 -15.85 -5.28
CA PHE A 7 9.79 -14.91 -5.55
C PHE A 7 8.39 -15.55 -5.46
N ARG A 8 8.30 -16.85 -5.25
CA ARG A 8 7.01 -17.54 -5.11
C ARG A 8 6.41 -17.31 -3.73
N LEU A 9 5.06 -17.25 -3.73
CA LEU A 9 4.25 -17.02 -2.53
C LEU A 9 3.28 -18.19 -2.28
N ASP A 10 3.61 -19.38 -2.79
CA ASP A 10 2.75 -20.57 -2.68
C ASP A 10 2.41 -20.88 -1.22
N GLY A 11 1.11 -21.01 -0.95
CA GLY A 11 0.59 -21.29 0.38
C GLY A 11 0.60 -20.11 1.37
N LYS A 12 1.04 -18.92 0.97
CA LYS A 12 1.00 -17.70 1.76
C LYS A 12 -0.38 -17.05 1.71
N VAL A 13 -0.82 -16.49 2.82
CA VAL A 13 -2.04 -15.67 2.94
C VAL A 13 -1.63 -14.20 2.89
N ALA A 14 -2.12 -13.47 1.90
CA ALA A 14 -1.86 -12.04 1.71
C ALA A 14 -3.13 -11.21 1.95
N LEU A 15 -3.10 -10.38 2.99
CA LEU A 15 -4.16 -9.40 3.28
C LEU A 15 -3.77 -8.05 2.71
N VAL A 16 -4.62 -7.51 1.82
CA VAL A 16 -4.43 -6.18 1.21
C VAL A 16 -5.59 -5.27 1.57
N THR A 17 -5.33 -4.16 2.27
CA THR A 17 -6.38 -3.24 2.70
C THR A 17 -6.77 -2.27 1.58
N GLY A 18 -8.09 -1.96 1.44
CA GLY A 18 -8.58 -1.05 0.40
C GLY A 18 -8.30 -1.57 -1.02
N ALA A 19 -8.49 -2.87 -1.26
CA ALA A 19 -8.07 -3.51 -2.50
C ALA A 19 -9.21 -3.92 -3.44
N SER A 20 -10.36 -3.26 -3.35
CA SER A 20 -11.47 -3.45 -4.29
C SER A 20 -11.18 -2.89 -5.69
N TYR A 21 -10.22 -1.98 -5.83
CA TYR A 21 -9.79 -1.36 -7.09
C TYR A 21 -8.43 -0.65 -6.95
N GLY A 22 -7.90 -0.14 -8.06
CA GLY A 22 -6.72 0.72 -8.08
C GLY A 22 -5.42 0.01 -7.68
N ILE A 23 -4.56 0.67 -6.90
CA ILE A 23 -3.23 0.17 -6.51
C ILE A 23 -3.36 -1.12 -5.70
N GLY A 24 -4.22 -1.16 -4.69
CA GLY A 24 -4.40 -2.34 -3.85
C GLY A 24 -4.84 -3.56 -4.65
N TYR A 25 -5.77 -3.39 -5.57
CA TYR A 25 -6.23 -4.45 -6.48
C TYR A 25 -5.09 -4.97 -7.37
N ALA A 26 -4.32 -4.07 -7.98
CA ALA A 26 -3.19 -4.45 -8.82
C ALA A 26 -2.12 -5.24 -8.03
N ILE A 27 -1.78 -4.77 -6.82
CA ILE A 27 -0.86 -5.46 -5.92
C ILE A 27 -1.40 -6.86 -5.57
N ALA A 28 -2.67 -6.97 -5.18
CA ALA A 28 -3.27 -8.26 -4.85
C ALA A 28 -3.24 -9.25 -6.03
N LYS A 29 -3.50 -8.77 -7.26
CA LYS A 29 -3.34 -9.58 -8.49
C LYS A 29 -1.91 -10.11 -8.66
N ALA A 30 -0.92 -9.27 -8.41
CA ALA A 30 0.48 -9.68 -8.52
C ALA A 30 0.83 -10.75 -7.47
N LEU A 31 0.37 -10.58 -6.23
CA LEU A 31 0.58 -11.55 -5.16
C LEU A 31 -0.13 -12.88 -5.47
N ALA A 32 -1.35 -12.84 -6.02
CA ALA A 32 -2.07 -14.02 -6.51
C ALA A 32 -1.28 -14.74 -7.61
N SER A 33 -0.77 -14.01 -8.60
CA SER A 33 0.03 -14.56 -9.69
C SER A 33 1.33 -15.22 -9.19
N ALA A 34 1.87 -14.75 -8.06
CA ALA A 34 3.00 -15.36 -7.39
C ALA A 34 2.64 -16.60 -6.55
N GLY A 35 1.34 -16.89 -6.33
CA GLY A 35 0.84 -18.08 -5.63
C GLY A 35 0.18 -17.82 -4.28
N ALA A 36 0.01 -16.57 -3.85
CA ALA A 36 -0.65 -16.26 -2.58
C ALA A 36 -2.16 -16.43 -2.66
N LYS A 37 -2.77 -16.84 -1.54
CA LYS A 37 -4.22 -16.71 -1.30
C LYS A 37 -4.52 -15.26 -0.97
N ILE A 38 -5.49 -14.66 -1.67
CA ILE A 38 -5.82 -13.25 -1.52
C ILE A 38 -6.96 -13.04 -0.55
N VAL A 39 -6.71 -12.22 0.45
CA VAL A 39 -7.70 -11.64 1.33
C VAL A 39 -7.66 -10.12 1.15
N PHE A 40 -8.82 -9.49 1.08
CA PHE A 40 -8.88 -8.03 1.05
C PHE A 40 -10.03 -7.51 1.90
N ASN A 41 -9.92 -6.27 2.33
CA ASN A 41 -11.04 -5.54 2.93
C ASN A 41 -11.27 -4.20 2.23
N ASP A 42 -12.46 -3.69 2.41
CA ASP A 42 -12.81 -2.31 2.07
C ASP A 42 -13.84 -1.76 3.09
N ILE A 43 -14.13 -0.47 3.03
CA ILE A 43 -14.90 0.25 4.05
C ILE A 43 -16.40 -0.11 4.02
N ASN A 44 -16.92 -0.64 2.95
CA ASN A 44 -18.33 -1.00 2.81
C ASN A 44 -18.56 -2.20 1.89
N GLN A 45 -19.77 -2.78 1.98
CA GLN A 45 -20.14 -3.99 1.26
C GLN A 45 -20.17 -3.80 -0.27
N ASP A 46 -20.55 -2.63 -0.77
CA ASP A 46 -20.61 -2.38 -2.21
C ASP A 46 -19.22 -2.44 -2.85
N LEU A 47 -18.22 -1.84 -2.18
CA LEU A 47 -16.83 -1.93 -2.60
C LEU A 47 -16.30 -3.37 -2.53
N VAL A 48 -16.61 -4.09 -1.47
CA VAL A 48 -16.23 -5.51 -1.34
C VAL A 48 -16.85 -6.34 -2.45
N ASN A 49 -18.14 -6.18 -2.74
CA ASN A 49 -18.81 -6.90 -3.82
C ASN A 49 -18.20 -6.59 -5.18
N ARG A 50 -17.91 -5.31 -5.45
CA ARG A 50 -17.20 -4.87 -6.66
C ARG A 50 -15.84 -5.53 -6.78
N GLY A 51 -15.07 -5.59 -5.69
CA GLY A 51 -13.77 -6.25 -5.66
C GLY A 51 -13.87 -7.73 -5.97
N LEU A 52 -14.78 -8.46 -5.29
CA LEU A 52 -15.02 -9.88 -5.52
C LEU A 52 -15.38 -10.20 -6.97
N GLU A 53 -16.22 -9.36 -7.60
CA GLU A 53 -16.56 -9.51 -9.02
C GLU A 53 -15.32 -9.28 -9.91
N ALA A 54 -14.51 -8.26 -9.62
CA ALA A 54 -13.30 -7.97 -10.38
C ALA A 54 -12.27 -9.11 -10.28
N TYR A 55 -12.00 -9.63 -9.07
CA TYR A 55 -11.13 -10.79 -8.89
C TYR A 55 -11.63 -12.03 -9.61
N LYS A 56 -12.94 -12.31 -9.55
CA LYS A 56 -13.57 -13.42 -10.26
C LYS A 56 -13.37 -13.30 -11.78
N ASN A 57 -13.54 -12.10 -12.35
CA ASN A 57 -13.35 -11.85 -13.77
C ASN A 57 -11.88 -12.05 -14.21
N ASP A 58 -10.93 -11.85 -13.29
CA ASP A 58 -9.52 -12.15 -13.51
C ASP A 58 -9.14 -13.60 -13.15
N ASN A 59 -10.12 -14.47 -12.85
CA ASN A 59 -9.92 -15.86 -12.41
C ASN A 59 -9.06 -15.98 -11.13
N ILE A 60 -9.19 -15.03 -10.21
CA ILE A 60 -8.52 -15.03 -8.91
C ILE A 60 -9.54 -15.36 -7.83
N GLU A 61 -9.27 -16.41 -7.05
CA GLU A 61 -10.01 -16.65 -5.82
C GLU A 61 -9.58 -15.66 -4.74
N ALA A 62 -10.53 -14.89 -4.20
CA ALA A 62 -10.26 -13.88 -3.19
C ALA A 62 -11.37 -13.88 -2.12
N TYR A 63 -10.97 -13.58 -0.88
CA TYR A 63 -11.84 -13.45 0.28
C TYR A 63 -11.98 -11.97 0.61
N GLY A 64 -13.21 -11.45 0.56
CA GLY A 64 -13.50 -10.02 0.76
C GLY A 64 -14.26 -9.75 2.05
N TYR A 65 -13.83 -8.78 2.84
CA TYR A 65 -14.45 -8.42 4.12
C TYR A 65 -14.69 -6.92 4.24
N VAL A 66 -15.75 -6.54 4.94
CA VAL A 66 -15.97 -5.14 5.32
C VAL A 66 -15.22 -4.86 6.62
N CYS A 67 -14.37 -3.83 6.63
CA CYS A 67 -13.67 -3.40 7.84
C CYS A 67 -13.19 -1.95 7.67
N ASP A 68 -13.48 -1.12 8.66
CA ASP A 68 -12.83 0.19 8.82
C ASP A 68 -11.48 -0.03 9.53
N VAL A 69 -10.39 0.21 8.81
CA VAL A 69 -9.02 0.03 9.34
C VAL A 69 -8.69 0.96 10.51
N THR A 70 -9.50 2.00 10.75
CA THR A 70 -9.36 2.92 11.89
C THR A 70 -10.08 2.44 13.15
N ASN A 71 -10.93 1.42 13.03
CA ASN A 71 -11.65 0.82 14.15
C ASN A 71 -10.92 -0.43 14.64
N GLU A 72 -10.25 -0.30 15.79
CA GLU A 72 -9.39 -1.34 16.34
C GLU A 72 -10.16 -2.66 16.60
N ASP A 73 -11.38 -2.59 17.15
CA ASP A 73 -12.19 -3.78 17.45
C ASP A 73 -12.56 -4.53 16.16
N GLN A 74 -13.01 -3.80 15.12
CA GLN A 74 -13.30 -4.43 13.82
C GLN A 74 -12.06 -5.07 13.19
N VAL A 75 -10.90 -4.47 13.37
CA VAL A 75 -9.64 -5.04 12.85
C VAL A 75 -9.30 -6.35 13.56
N TYR A 76 -9.40 -6.42 14.89
CA TYR A 76 -9.16 -7.67 15.62
C TYR A 76 -10.17 -8.75 15.24
N GLU A 77 -11.46 -8.42 15.11
CA GLU A 77 -12.49 -9.35 14.64
C GLU A 77 -12.19 -9.85 13.22
N LEU A 78 -11.78 -8.94 12.32
CA LEU A 78 -11.37 -9.30 10.96
C LEU A 78 -10.20 -10.28 10.95
N ILE A 79 -9.13 -10.00 11.71
CA ILE A 79 -7.95 -10.87 11.73
C ILE A 79 -8.31 -12.26 12.30
N ALA A 80 -9.07 -12.32 13.38
CA ALA A 80 -9.54 -13.61 13.94
C ALA A 80 -10.34 -14.41 12.91
N LYS A 81 -11.24 -13.76 12.19
CA LYS A 81 -12.05 -14.39 11.13
C LYS A 81 -11.20 -14.88 9.96
N ILE A 82 -10.22 -14.09 9.50
CA ILE A 82 -9.30 -14.51 8.44
C ILE A 82 -8.50 -15.75 8.88
N GLU A 83 -8.01 -15.76 10.12
CA GLU A 83 -7.22 -16.87 10.65
C GLU A 83 -8.04 -18.16 10.74
N GLU A 84 -9.34 -18.06 11.06
CA GLU A 84 -10.26 -19.19 11.10
C GLU A 84 -10.65 -19.71 9.70
N GLU A 85 -10.98 -18.81 8.77
CA GLU A 85 -11.57 -19.19 7.48
C GLU A 85 -10.51 -19.44 6.38
N VAL A 86 -9.35 -18.76 6.44
CA VAL A 86 -8.35 -18.77 5.35
C VAL A 86 -6.99 -19.23 5.83
N GLY A 87 -6.55 -18.74 6.98
CA GLY A 87 -5.25 -19.03 7.61
C GLY A 87 -4.56 -17.80 8.14
N VAL A 88 -3.45 -18.02 8.85
CA VAL A 88 -2.63 -16.95 9.43
C VAL A 88 -2.07 -16.04 8.34
N VAL A 89 -2.23 -14.72 8.51
CA VAL A 89 -1.74 -13.71 7.57
C VAL A 89 -0.20 -13.74 7.53
N ASP A 90 0.35 -14.11 6.38
CA ASP A 90 1.80 -14.09 6.12
C ASP A 90 2.28 -12.73 5.62
N ILE A 91 1.43 -12.06 4.84
CA ILE A 91 1.74 -10.81 4.14
C ILE A 91 0.61 -9.83 4.42
N LEU A 92 0.95 -8.69 5.01
CA LEU A 92 0.04 -7.55 5.15
C LEU A 92 0.47 -6.43 4.22
N VAL A 93 -0.44 -5.96 3.37
CA VAL A 93 -0.25 -4.75 2.56
C VAL A 93 -1.21 -3.67 3.06
N ASN A 94 -0.68 -2.67 3.75
CA ASN A 94 -1.40 -1.48 4.18
C ASN A 94 -1.51 -0.51 3.00
N ASN A 95 -2.61 -0.64 2.23
CA ASN A 95 -2.87 0.18 1.05
C ASN A 95 -4.05 1.15 1.25
N ALA A 96 -5.01 0.86 2.11
CA ALA A 96 -6.12 1.76 2.39
C ALA A 96 -5.62 3.18 2.72
N GLY A 97 -6.19 4.18 2.08
CA GLY A 97 -5.76 5.57 2.26
C GLY A 97 -6.62 6.56 1.48
N ILE A 98 -6.59 7.79 1.93
CA ILE A 98 -7.31 8.91 1.31
C ILE A 98 -6.40 10.12 1.12
N ILE A 99 -6.74 10.96 0.18
CA ILE A 99 -6.09 12.25 0.01
C ILE A 99 -7.12 13.38 -0.04
N LYS A 100 -6.97 14.39 0.82
CA LYS A 100 -7.72 15.64 0.75
C LYS A 100 -6.82 16.73 0.22
N ARG A 101 -7.29 17.41 -0.83
CA ARG A 101 -6.55 18.51 -1.48
C ARG A 101 -7.18 19.83 -1.06
N ILE A 102 -6.72 20.36 0.07
CA ILE A 102 -7.24 21.58 0.71
C ILE A 102 -6.04 22.47 1.08
N PRO A 103 -6.02 23.76 0.73
CA PRO A 103 -5.00 24.69 1.22
C PRO A 103 -4.89 24.62 2.75
N MET A 104 -3.66 24.68 3.29
CA MET A 104 -3.42 24.46 4.71
C MET A 104 -4.26 25.39 5.62
N ILE A 105 -4.41 26.66 5.24
CA ILE A 105 -5.19 27.65 6.01
C ILE A 105 -6.70 27.40 5.98
N GLU A 106 -7.18 26.62 5.01
CA GLU A 106 -8.59 26.27 4.85
C GLU A 106 -8.91 24.87 5.38
N MET A 107 -7.88 24.05 5.61
CA MET A 107 -8.06 22.67 6.08
C MET A 107 -8.56 22.64 7.52
N SER A 108 -9.72 22.05 7.74
CA SER A 108 -10.22 21.86 9.09
C SER A 108 -9.37 20.84 9.87
N ALA A 109 -9.29 21.00 11.20
CA ALA A 109 -8.63 20.00 12.05
C ALA A 109 -9.32 18.61 11.94
N LYS A 110 -10.61 18.55 11.62
CA LYS A 110 -11.36 17.32 11.38
C LYS A 110 -10.86 16.62 10.12
N ASP A 111 -10.69 17.37 9.02
CA ASP A 111 -10.18 16.82 7.75
C ASP A 111 -8.74 16.34 7.89
N PHE A 112 -7.91 17.10 8.61
CA PHE A 112 -6.54 16.70 8.91
C PHE A 112 -6.50 15.37 9.67
N ARG A 113 -7.25 15.27 10.80
CA ARG A 113 -7.31 14.05 11.61
C ARG A 113 -7.81 12.86 10.81
N GLN A 114 -8.83 13.01 9.98
CA GLN A 114 -9.35 11.91 9.18
C GLN A 114 -8.28 11.31 8.25
N VAL A 115 -7.43 12.12 7.63
CA VAL A 115 -6.32 11.62 6.80
C VAL A 115 -5.27 10.92 7.68
N ILE A 116 -4.91 11.49 8.83
CA ILE A 116 -3.98 10.84 9.77
C ILE A 116 -4.54 9.50 10.25
N ASP A 117 -5.82 9.44 10.60
CA ASP A 117 -6.45 8.22 11.12
C ASP A 117 -6.40 7.10 10.08
N ILE A 118 -6.74 7.39 8.82
CA ILE A 118 -6.79 6.36 7.79
C ILE A 118 -5.38 5.99 7.29
N ASP A 119 -4.53 7.00 6.99
CA ASP A 119 -3.26 6.78 6.29
C ASP A 119 -2.06 6.49 7.21
N LEU A 120 -2.21 6.64 8.54
CA LEU A 120 -1.17 6.38 9.53
C LEU A 120 -1.65 5.48 10.66
N ASN A 121 -2.74 5.85 11.37
CA ASN A 121 -3.24 5.07 12.48
C ASN A 121 -3.81 3.72 12.01
N GLY A 122 -4.51 3.66 10.86
CA GLY A 122 -4.99 2.41 10.27
C GLY A 122 -3.87 1.39 10.02
N PRO A 123 -2.80 1.72 9.30
CA PRO A 123 -1.62 0.87 9.15
C PRO A 123 -1.00 0.40 10.47
N PHE A 124 -0.97 1.27 11.49
CA PHE A 124 -0.50 0.88 12.83
C PHE A 124 -1.41 -0.18 13.46
N ILE A 125 -2.74 0.02 13.44
CA ILE A 125 -3.72 -0.91 14.02
C ILE A 125 -3.66 -2.27 13.31
N MET A 126 -3.63 -2.26 11.97
CA MET A 126 -3.52 -3.47 11.15
C MET A 126 -2.22 -4.24 11.45
N ALA A 127 -1.08 -3.56 11.49
CA ALA A 127 0.20 -4.18 11.83
C ALA A 127 0.18 -4.77 13.26
N LYS A 128 -0.31 -4.02 14.24
CA LYS A 128 -0.46 -4.45 15.63
C LYS A 128 -1.29 -5.74 15.75
N ALA A 129 -2.34 -5.87 14.94
CA ALA A 129 -3.23 -7.04 14.98
C ALA A 129 -2.60 -8.31 14.38
N VAL A 130 -1.77 -8.21 13.32
CA VAL A 130 -1.18 -9.40 12.66
C VAL A 130 0.15 -9.84 13.28
N ILE A 131 0.94 -8.93 13.85
CA ILE A 131 2.28 -9.21 14.39
C ILE A 131 2.30 -10.37 15.41
N PRO A 132 1.36 -10.50 16.36
CA PRO A 132 1.39 -11.60 17.33
C PRO A 132 1.36 -12.99 16.68
N SER A 133 0.55 -13.17 15.63
CA SER A 133 0.47 -14.43 14.89
C SER A 133 1.69 -14.64 13.99
N MET A 134 2.25 -13.59 13.40
CA MET A 134 3.51 -13.64 12.67
C MET A 134 4.68 -14.07 13.57
N ILE A 135 4.77 -13.54 14.80
CA ILE A 135 5.78 -13.96 15.80
C ILE A 135 5.66 -15.45 16.10
N LYS A 136 4.43 -15.94 16.38
CA LYS A 136 4.20 -17.38 16.62
C LYS A 136 4.62 -18.25 15.43
N LYS A 137 4.44 -17.74 14.21
CA LYS A 137 4.79 -18.41 12.95
C LYS A 137 6.28 -18.33 12.64
N GLY A 138 7.01 -17.38 13.24
CA GLY A 138 8.44 -17.10 12.95
C GLY A 138 8.67 -16.51 11.55
N HIS A 139 7.66 -15.85 10.97
CA HIS A 139 7.74 -15.21 9.65
C HIS A 139 6.62 -14.20 9.45
N GLY A 140 6.93 -13.09 8.82
CA GLY A 140 5.94 -12.10 8.40
C GLY A 140 6.51 -11.06 7.45
N LYS A 141 5.67 -10.58 6.53
CA LYS A 141 5.97 -9.47 5.62
C LYS A 141 4.92 -8.39 5.76
N ILE A 142 5.34 -7.18 6.06
CA ILE A 142 4.47 -6.00 6.13
C ILE A 142 4.93 -5.01 5.07
N ILE A 143 4.02 -4.61 4.19
CA ILE A 143 4.28 -3.65 3.12
C ILE A 143 3.34 -2.46 3.31
N ASN A 144 3.91 -1.29 3.60
CA ASN A 144 3.16 -0.05 3.73
C ASN A 144 3.18 0.73 2.41
N ILE A 145 2.01 1.10 1.89
CA ILE A 145 1.94 1.99 0.72
C ILE A 145 2.18 3.43 1.18
N CYS A 146 3.45 3.79 1.13
CA CYS A 146 3.95 5.13 1.37
C CYS A 146 3.62 6.06 0.18
N SER A 147 4.45 7.04 -0.08
CA SER A 147 4.35 7.95 -1.21
C SER A 147 5.69 8.66 -1.42
N MET A 148 5.93 9.23 -2.59
CA MET A 148 6.97 10.24 -2.74
C MET A 148 6.75 11.44 -1.79
N MET A 149 5.49 11.66 -1.32
CA MET A 149 5.18 12.66 -0.27
C MET A 149 5.70 12.24 1.12
N SER A 150 6.30 11.08 1.27
CA SER A 150 7.07 10.73 2.47
C SER A 150 8.42 11.47 2.53
N GLU A 151 8.86 12.08 1.43
CA GLU A 151 10.11 12.86 1.30
C GLU A 151 9.84 14.29 0.87
N LEU A 152 8.80 14.54 0.08
CA LEU A 152 8.52 15.85 -0.51
C LEU A 152 7.26 16.46 0.07
N GLY A 153 7.26 17.79 0.17
CA GLY A 153 6.06 18.58 0.38
C GLY A 153 5.44 19.02 -0.95
N ARG A 154 4.12 19.12 -0.99
CA ARG A 154 3.36 19.74 -2.08
C ARG A 154 2.21 20.55 -1.49
N GLU A 155 1.85 21.62 -2.18
CA GLU A 155 0.67 22.44 -1.85
C GLU A 155 -0.59 21.58 -1.72
N THR A 156 -1.48 21.98 -0.83
CA THR A 156 -2.82 21.42 -0.60
C THR A 156 -2.90 20.00 -0.02
N VAL A 157 -1.78 19.35 0.27
CA VAL A 157 -1.76 17.95 0.76
C VAL A 157 -1.03 17.79 2.12
N SER A 158 -1.08 18.81 2.97
CA SER A 158 -0.35 18.84 4.25
C SER A 158 -0.64 17.62 5.14
N ALA A 159 -1.92 17.25 5.33
CA ALA A 159 -2.29 16.08 6.12
C ALA A 159 -1.78 14.77 5.51
N TYR A 160 -1.88 14.62 4.19
CA TYR A 160 -1.40 13.43 3.48
C TYR A 160 0.13 13.29 3.57
N ALA A 161 0.87 14.38 3.36
CA ALA A 161 2.33 14.37 3.47
C ALA A 161 2.77 14.05 4.91
N ALA A 162 2.11 14.62 5.92
CA ALA A 162 2.36 14.30 7.33
C ALA A 162 2.10 12.81 7.63
N ALA A 163 0.97 12.27 7.17
CA ALA A 163 0.64 10.85 7.35
C ALA A 163 1.67 9.94 6.68
N LYS A 164 2.04 10.21 5.41
CA LYS A 164 2.99 9.37 4.66
C LYS A 164 4.43 9.52 5.16
N GLY A 165 4.82 10.69 5.68
CA GLY A 165 6.06 10.86 6.43
C GLY A 165 6.08 10.05 7.73
N GLY A 166 4.98 10.09 8.51
CA GLY A 166 4.79 9.26 9.69
C GLY A 166 4.82 7.76 9.36
N LEU A 167 4.15 7.34 8.28
CA LEU A 167 4.12 5.93 7.85
C LEU A 167 5.51 5.41 7.45
N LYS A 168 6.34 6.26 6.82
CA LYS A 168 7.75 5.95 6.57
C LYS A 168 8.50 5.65 7.87
N MET A 169 8.29 6.46 8.92
CA MET A 169 8.95 6.24 10.21
C MET A 169 8.36 5.03 10.95
N LEU A 170 7.05 4.81 10.89
CA LEU A 170 6.41 3.61 11.43
C LEU A 170 6.96 2.33 10.77
N THR A 171 7.19 2.33 9.46
CA THR A 171 7.82 1.23 8.73
C THR A 171 9.18 0.86 9.33
N LYS A 172 10.03 1.86 9.60
CA LYS A 172 11.35 1.66 10.23
C LYS A 172 11.25 1.16 11.67
N ASN A 173 10.29 1.67 12.42
CA ASN A 173 10.07 1.23 13.81
C ASN A 173 9.66 -0.24 13.89
N ILE A 174 8.67 -0.65 13.08
CA ILE A 174 8.23 -2.06 13.02
C ILE A 174 9.41 -2.95 12.60
N ALA A 175 10.19 -2.55 11.59
CA ALA A 175 11.36 -3.29 11.14
C ALA A 175 12.42 -3.46 12.25
N SER A 176 12.64 -2.40 13.04
CA SER A 176 13.59 -2.42 14.16
C SER A 176 13.13 -3.29 15.31
N GLU A 177 11.84 -3.24 15.64
CA GLU A 177 11.28 -3.88 16.83
C GLU A 177 11.03 -5.38 16.62
N TYR A 178 10.64 -5.78 15.38
CA TYR A 178 10.22 -7.16 15.11
C TYR A 178 11.14 -7.92 14.14
N GLY A 179 12.26 -7.33 13.74
CA GLY A 179 13.21 -7.98 12.84
C GLY A 179 13.80 -9.28 13.38
N GLU A 180 14.03 -9.40 14.69
CA GLU A 180 14.52 -10.62 15.33
C GLU A 180 13.55 -11.81 15.25
N TYR A 181 12.25 -11.54 15.02
CA TYR A 181 11.22 -12.56 14.82
C TYR A 181 11.05 -12.95 13.34
N ASN A 182 12.00 -12.57 12.48
CA ASN A 182 11.93 -12.79 11.04
C ASN A 182 10.69 -12.10 10.40
N ILE A 183 10.37 -10.90 10.89
CA ILE A 183 9.33 -10.04 10.33
C ILE A 183 10.01 -8.86 9.64
N GLN A 184 9.79 -8.72 8.32
CA GLN A 184 10.27 -7.58 7.56
C GLN A 184 9.12 -6.61 7.31
N CYS A 185 9.36 -5.34 7.62
CA CYS A 185 8.45 -4.24 7.33
C CYS A 185 9.12 -3.27 6.37
N ASN A 186 8.56 -3.12 5.19
CA ASN A 186 9.06 -2.22 4.16
C ASN A 186 7.93 -1.37 3.58
N GLY A 187 8.28 -0.35 2.83
CA GLY A 187 7.33 0.49 2.12
C GLY A 187 7.52 0.46 0.61
N ILE A 188 6.43 0.66 -0.12
CA ILE A 188 6.47 1.09 -1.51
C ILE A 188 6.10 2.57 -1.51
N GLY A 189 6.90 3.40 -2.16
CA GLY A 189 6.67 4.83 -2.31
C GLY A 189 6.29 5.19 -3.76
N PRO A 190 5.00 5.11 -4.14
CA PRO A 190 4.59 5.46 -5.49
C PRO A 190 4.81 6.95 -5.80
N GLY A 191 5.12 7.22 -7.07
CA GLY A 191 4.97 8.55 -7.68
C GLY A 191 3.50 8.84 -8.01
N TYR A 192 3.27 9.52 -9.13
CA TYR A 192 1.92 9.78 -9.62
C TYR A 192 1.43 8.59 -10.45
N ILE A 193 0.44 7.87 -9.92
CA ILE A 193 -0.13 6.65 -10.51
C ILE A 193 -1.50 6.95 -11.12
N ALA A 194 -1.73 6.41 -12.31
CA ALA A 194 -2.98 6.48 -13.05
C ALA A 194 -4.01 5.54 -12.42
N THR A 195 -4.88 6.08 -11.58
CA THR A 195 -5.98 5.36 -10.92
C THR A 195 -7.31 6.05 -11.21
N PRO A 196 -8.46 5.43 -10.91
CA PRO A 196 -9.74 6.13 -10.97
C PRO A 196 -9.76 7.43 -10.16
N GLN A 197 -9.09 7.47 -9.02
CA GLN A 197 -8.99 8.66 -8.14
C GLN A 197 -8.22 9.82 -8.80
N THR A 198 -7.29 9.54 -9.69
CA THR A 198 -6.47 10.54 -10.40
C THR A 198 -6.99 10.85 -11.80
N ALA A 199 -8.01 10.14 -12.29
CA ALA A 199 -8.55 10.31 -13.63
C ALA A 199 -8.94 11.76 -13.97
N PRO A 200 -9.58 12.56 -13.09
CA PRO A 200 -9.89 13.96 -13.38
C PRO A 200 -8.65 14.84 -13.61
N LEU A 201 -7.51 14.47 -13.02
CA LEU A 201 -6.26 15.23 -13.11
C LEU A 201 -5.46 14.94 -14.39
N ARG A 202 -5.79 13.84 -15.09
CA ARG A 202 -5.08 13.33 -16.26
C ARG A 202 -5.72 13.69 -17.60
N GLN A 203 -6.78 14.52 -17.58
CA GLN A 203 -7.46 14.92 -18.78
C GLN A 203 -6.58 15.83 -19.65
N PRO A 204 -6.65 15.73 -21.00
CA PRO A 204 -5.95 16.64 -21.88
C PRO A 204 -6.27 18.11 -21.56
N GLY A 205 -5.26 18.96 -21.52
CA GLY A 205 -5.42 20.39 -21.21
C GLY A 205 -5.54 20.72 -19.72
N VAL A 206 -5.46 19.74 -18.81
CA VAL A 206 -5.34 20.00 -17.38
C VAL A 206 -3.89 20.36 -17.07
N PRO A 207 -3.58 21.60 -16.62
CA PRO A 207 -2.18 22.04 -16.37
C PRO A 207 -1.42 21.15 -15.40
N PHE A 208 -2.13 20.51 -14.46
CA PHE A 208 -1.54 19.56 -13.53
C PHE A 208 -1.01 18.30 -14.21
N ASN A 209 -1.67 17.81 -15.27
CA ASN A 209 -1.17 16.70 -16.07
C ASN A 209 0.18 17.00 -16.70
N ASP A 210 0.31 18.16 -17.33
CA ASP A 210 1.54 18.59 -17.99
C ASP A 210 2.66 18.82 -16.99
N PHE A 211 2.32 19.37 -15.81
CA PHE A 211 3.26 19.50 -14.69
C PHE A 211 3.81 18.15 -14.26
N ILE A 212 2.95 17.12 -14.07
CA ILE A 212 3.38 15.78 -13.66
C ILE A 212 4.29 15.14 -14.71
N ILE A 213 3.90 15.19 -15.98
CA ILE A 213 4.70 14.64 -17.08
C ILE A 213 6.08 15.33 -17.15
N ALA A 214 6.12 16.66 -17.01
CA ALA A 214 7.37 17.42 -17.03
C ALA A 214 8.28 17.14 -15.81
N LYS A 215 7.69 16.86 -14.64
CA LYS A 215 8.41 16.56 -13.40
C LYS A 215 8.85 15.12 -13.28
N THR A 216 8.25 14.21 -14.03
CA THR A 216 8.61 12.78 -13.98
C THR A 216 9.65 12.50 -15.07
N PRO A 217 10.89 12.08 -14.73
CA PRO A 217 11.91 11.73 -15.74
C PRO A 217 11.43 10.69 -16.76
N ALA A 218 10.61 9.72 -16.34
CA ALA A 218 9.98 8.74 -17.21
C ALA A 218 8.95 9.35 -18.20
N ALA A 219 8.63 10.65 -18.08
CA ALA A 219 7.73 11.42 -18.94
C ALA A 219 6.31 10.82 -19.07
N ARG A 220 5.83 10.16 -18.05
CA ARG A 220 4.48 9.56 -17.98
C ARG A 220 3.98 9.48 -16.55
N TRP A 221 2.69 9.27 -16.39
CA TRP A 221 2.13 8.71 -15.18
C TRP A 221 2.58 7.26 -15.05
N GLY A 222 2.78 6.79 -13.81
CA GLY A 222 2.90 5.37 -13.55
C GLY A 222 1.54 4.69 -13.67
N GLU A 223 1.53 3.40 -13.95
CA GLU A 223 0.33 2.56 -13.91
C GLU A 223 0.35 1.72 -12.62
N PRO A 224 -0.80 1.26 -12.12
CA PRO A 224 -0.83 0.35 -10.97
C PRO A 224 0.05 -0.88 -11.15
N GLU A 225 0.21 -1.34 -12.39
CA GLU A 225 1.07 -2.45 -12.80
C GLU A 225 2.56 -2.21 -12.54
N ASP A 226 3.02 -0.95 -12.54
CA ASP A 226 4.41 -0.59 -12.21
C ASP A 226 4.75 -0.97 -10.74
N LEU A 227 3.74 -1.15 -9.88
CA LEU A 227 3.92 -1.50 -8.47
C LEU A 227 3.89 -3.01 -8.19
N MET A 228 3.48 -3.82 -9.18
CA MET A 228 3.30 -5.27 -9.03
C MET A 228 4.61 -5.99 -8.70
N GLY A 229 5.64 -5.78 -9.51
CA GLY A 229 6.95 -6.40 -9.30
C GLY A 229 7.57 -6.04 -7.94
N PRO A 230 7.66 -4.75 -7.58
CA PRO A 230 8.06 -4.29 -6.25
C PRO A 230 7.30 -4.98 -5.11
N ALA A 231 5.97 -5.13 -5.22
CA ALA A 231 5.16 -5.77 -4.20
C ALA A 231 5.49 -7.26 -4.04
N VAL A 232 5.63 -8.00 -5.14
CA VAL A 232 6.04 -9.42 -5.10
C VAL A 232 7.43 -9.57 -4.50
N PHE A 233 8.39 -8.71 -4.88
CA PHE A 233 9.72 -8.71 -4.30
C PHE A 233 9.67 -8.54 -2.78
N LEU A 234 8.99 -7.50 -2.28
CA LEU A 234 8.93 -7.21 -0.84
C LEU A 234 8.10 -8.24 -0.06
N ALA A 235 7.17 -8.93 -0.69
CA ALA A 235 6.36 -9.98 -0.07
C ALA A 235 7.06 -11.35 -0.01
N SER A 236 8.13 -11.54 -0.77
CA SER A 236 8.77 -12.83 -1.00
C SER A 236 10.07 -13.01 -0.20
N ASN A 237 10.60 -14.25 -0.18
CA ASN A 237 11.88 -14.56 0.45
C ASN A 237 13.06 -13.86 -0.23
N ALA A 238 12.90 -13.37 -1.47
CA ALA A 238 13.92 -12.59 -2.16
C ALA A 238 14.29 -11.28 -1.43
N SER A 239 13.45 -10.82 -0.50
CA SER A 239 13.64 -9.61 0.30
C SER A 239 13.90 -9.88 1.79
N ASP A 240 14.30 -11.09 2.20
CA ASP A 240 14.43 -11.44 3.63
C ASP A 240 15.45 -10.57 4.39
N PHE A 241 16.43 -9.99 3.68
CA PHE A 241 17.40 -9.08 4.28
C PHE A 241 17.13 -7.59 3.98
N VAL A 242 15.99 -7.29 3.36
CA VAL A 242 15.51 -5.91 3.14
C VAL A 242 14.50 -5.58 4.23
N ASN A 243 14.84 -4.66 5.14
CA ASN A 243 14.00 -4.32 6.28
C ASN A 243 14.10 -2.82 6.60
N GLY A 244 12.96 -2.17 6.83
CA GLY A 244 12.88 -0.73 7.13
C GLY A 244 13.11 0.19 5.92
N HIS A 245 13.12 -0.36 4.69
CA HIS A 245 13.36 0.39 3.46
C HIS A 245 12.06 0.88 2.82
N ILE A 246 12.11 2.05 2.16
CA ILE A 246 11.05 2.50 1.27
C ILE A 246 11.56 2.42 -0.17
N LEU A 247 10.97 1.50 -0.94
CA LEU A 247 11.26 1.35 -2.36
C LEU A 247 10.41 2.34 -3.16
N TYR A 248 11.02 3.42 -3.64
CA TYR A 248 10.33 4.41 -4.44
C TYR A 248 10.14 3.91 -5.88
N VAL A 249 8.88 3.95 -6.34
CA VAL A 249 8.45 3.57 -7.69
C VAL A 249 7.74 4.78 -8.29
N ASP A 250 8.52 5.75 -8.71
CA ASP A 250 8.07 7.12 -8.96
C ASP A 250 8.49 7.68 -10.33
N GLY A 251 9.04 6.83 -11.20
CA GLY A 251 9.52 7.25 -12.51
C GLY A 251 10.70 8.21 -12.46
N GLY A 252 11.38 8.30 -11.29
CA GLY A 252 12.59 9.09 -11.08
C GLY A 252 12.33 10.49 -10.50
N ILE A 253 11.11 10.81 -10.03
CA ILE A 253 10.79 12.15 -9.49
C ILE A 253 11.73 12.52 -8.34
N LEU A 254 12.01 11.61 -7.40
CA LEU A 254 12.89 11.86 -6.27
C LEU A 254 14.38 11.91 -6.64
N ALA A 255 14.72 11.43 -7.84
CA ALA A 255 16.12 11.29 -8.25
C ALA A 255 16.67 12.51 -8.99
N TYR A 256 15.85 13.53 -9.33
CA TYR A 256 16.33 14.59 -10.18
C TYR A 256 15.79 16.00 -9.84
N ILE A 257 16.60 17.00 -10.14
CA ILE A 257 16.32 18.40 -9.81
C ILE A 257 15.41 19.09 -10.83
N GLY A 258 15.33 18.58 -12.05
CA GLY A 258 14.54 19.16 -13.13
C GLY A 258 15.26 19.11 -14.48
N LYS A 259 14.51 19.38 -15.56
CA LYS A 259 15.02 19.40 -16.92
C LYS A 259 15.84 20.68 -17.15
N GLN A 260 17.03 20.53 -17.72
CA GLN A 260 17.82 21.72 -18.12
C GLN A 260 17.11 22.46 -19.25
N PRO A 261 17.12 23.80 -19.23
CA PRO A 261 16.74 24.59 -20.41
C PRO A 261 17.61 24.19 -21.61
N LYS A 262 17.00 24.12 -22.78
CA LYS A 262 17.73 23.93 -24.06
C LYS A 262 18.21 25.24 -24.55
#